data_35c7374c33ad5602a33ca12af4749265
#
_entry.id   35c7374c33ad5602a33ca12af4749265
#
_cell.length_a   1.000
_cell.length_b   1.000
_cell.length_c   1.000
_cell.angle_alpha   90.00
_cell.angle_beta   90.00
_cell.angle_gamma   90.00
#
_symmetry.space_group_name_H-M   'P 1'
#
loop_
_entity.id
_entity.type
_entity.pdbx_description
1 polymer ?
#
loop_
_entity_poly.entity_id
_entity_poly.type
_entity_poly.pdbx_seq_one_letter_code
_entity_poly.pdbx_strand_id
1 'polypeptide(L)'
;MLNVGETVLYAANGVCTVEEITELDFGSGKTKYYILKPVSSSQNTFYIPTDNQKMLSKIRKILSREEVDEIIASMPDSTAGWIENDLERKNEYKKIIGSGDCKSLVKVIKSIHMHKTEIAENGKKLHQIDEHMLKDAESLLYGEFATVLNIKKEEVLPFIIKTLDGAADE
;
A
#
# COMPACT_ATOMS: atom_id res chain seq x y z
N MET A 1 15.28 10.56 11.02
CA MET A 1 14.50 11.71 11.53
C MET A 1 13.67 12.21 10.35
N LEU A 2 12.37 12.44 10.53
CA LEU A 2 11.48 12.95 9.48
C LEU A 2 11.54 14.48 9.47
N ASN A 3 11.26 15.08 8.30
CA ASN A 3 11.24 16.54 8.12
C ASN A 3 9.83 17.00 7.73
N VAL A 4 9.46 18.22 8.11
CA VAL A 4 8.20 18.83 7.67
C VAL A 4 8.16 18.93 6.15
N GLY A 5 7.03 18.57 5.54
CA GLY A 5 6.85 18.49 4.09
C GLY A 5 7.32 17.16 3.46
N GLU A 6 7.97 16.28 4.21
CA GLU A 6 8.41 14.99 3.71
C GLU A 6 7.20 14.07 3.46
N THR A 7 7.21 13.37 2.33
CA THR A 7 6.18 12.38 1.99
C THR A 7 6.70 10.99 2.33
N VAL A 8 5.92 10.24 3.10
CA VAL A 8 6.27 8.92 3.64
C VAL A 8 5.14 7.94 3.45
N LEU A 9 5.45 6.64 3.44
CA LEU A 9 4.44 5.60 3.61
C LEU A 9 4.31 5.26 5.09
N TYR A 10 3.10 5.32 5.63
CA TYR A 10 2.79 4.87 6.98
C TYR A 10 2.04 3.54 6.96
N ALA A 11 2.74 2.46 6.68
CA ALA A 11 2.21 1.08 6.66
C ALA A 11 0.83 0.99 5.98
N ALA A 12 -0.15 0.34 6.60
CA ALA A 12 -1.52 0.19 6.09
C ALA A 12 -2.32 1.50 5.97
N ASN A 13 -1.81 2.61 6.51
CA ASN A 13 -2.47 3.93 6.39
C ASN A 13 -2.15 4.65 5.07
N GLY A 14 -1.21 4.11 4.29
CA GLY A 14 -0.85 4.64 2.97
C GLY A 14 0.10 5.82 3.01
N VAL A 15 0.11 6.59 1.93
CA VAL A 15 0.98 7.76 1.77
C VAL A 15 0.51 8.92 2.62
N CYS A 16 1.42 9.47 3.41
CA CYS A 16 1.18 10.62 4.28
C CYS A 16 2.24 11.69 4.06
N THR A 17 1.88 12.94 4.34
CA THR A 17 2.82 14.06 4.44
C THR A 17 3.06 14.40 5.90
N VAL A 18 4.30 14.64 6.27
CA VAL A 18 4.67 15.21 7.58
C VAL A 18 4.27 16.67 7.58
N GLU A 19 3.15 17.00 8.22
CA GLU A 19 2.63 18.35 8.22
C GLU A 19 3.35 19.23 9.23
N GLU A 20 3.61 18.69 10.41
CA GLU A 20 4.21 19.43 11.52
C GLU A 20 5.05 18.51 12.41
N ILE A 21 6.00 19.11 13.13
CA ILE A 21 6.73 18.47 14.23
C ILE A 21 6.60 19.41 15.43
N THR A 22 5.82 19.01 16.42
CA THR A 22 5.46 19.88 17.53
C THR A 22 5.39 19.14 18.87
N GLU A 23 5.42 19.86 19.97
CA GLU A 23 5.23 19.31 21.31
C GLU A 23 3.76 19.39 21.72
N LEU A 24 3.19 18.26 22.12
CA LEU A 24 1.81 18.16 22.61
C LEU A 24 1.78 17.49 23.97
N ASP A 25 0.78 17.83 24.78
CA ASP A 25 0.50 17.18 26.05
C ASP A 25 -0.89 16.55 26.00
N PHE A 26 -0.92 15.22 25.98
CA PHE A 26 -2.16 14.44 26.07
C PHE A 26 -2.43 13.91 27.50
N GLY A 27 -1.89 14.58 28.52
CA GLY A 27 -2.12 14.26 29.93
C GLY A 27 -1.04 13.41 30.58
N SER A 28 0.02 13.06 29.84
CA SER A 28 1.20 12.33 30.34
C SER A 28 2.49 13.16 30.33
N GLY A 29 2.36 14.50 30.12
CA GLY A 29 3.46 15.42 29.94
C GLY A 29 3.74 15.75 28.48
N LYS A 30 4.58 16.77 28.26
CA LYS A 30 4.93 17.23 26.92
C LYS A 30 5.79 16.19 26.19
N THR A 31 5.34 15.76 25.05
CA THR A 31 6.05 14.85 24.16
C THR A 31 6.08 15.45 22.76
N LYS A 32 7.18 15.23 22.04
CA LYS A 32 7.32 15.68 20.65
C LYS A 32 6.71 14.67 19.70
N TYR A 33 5.92 15.16 18.75
CA TYR A 33 5.19 14.35 17.77
C TYR A 33 5.52 14.75 16.34
N TYR A 34 5.55 13.77 15.44
CA TYR A 34 5.32 13.97 14.02
C TYR A 34 3.82 13.95 13.77
N ILE A 35 3.31 14.96 13.10
CA ILE A 35 1.90 15.03 12.67
C ILE A 35 1.86 14.63 11.21
N LEU A 36 1.24 13.47 10.92
CA LEU A 36 1.12 12.93 9.57
C LEU A 36 -0.32 13.10 9.08
N LYS A 37 -0.47 13.60 7.86
CA LYS A 37 -1.76 13.63 7.16
C LYS A 37 -1.73 12.76 5.91
N PRO A 38 -2.73 11.83 5.74
CA PRO A 38 -2.85 11.07 4.52
C PRO A 38 -3.07 11.96 3.29
N VAL A 39 -2.36 11.66 2.21
CA VAL A 39 -2.52 12.38 0.93
C VAL A 39 -3.91 12.15 0.34
N SER A 40 -4.52 10.99 0.58
CA SER A 40 -5.84 10.61 0.05
C SER A 40 -7.03 11.12 0.87
N SER A 41 -6.81 11.61 2.09
CA SER A 41 -7.91 12.06 2.99
C SER A 41 -7.43 13.15 3.94
N SER A 42 -8.07 14.31 3.89
CA SER A 42 -7.78 15.42 4.81
C SER A 42 -8.41 15.26 6.20
N GLN A 43 -9.23 14.23 6.41
CA GLN A 43 -9.99 14.08 7.67
C GLN A 43 -9.22 13.34 8.77
N ASN A 44 -8.23 12.53 8.41
CA ASN A 44 -7.45 11.76 9.37
C ASN A 44 -6.13 12.48 9.67
N THR A 45 -5.72 12.45 10.93
CA THR A 45 -4.43 12.94 11.39
C THR A 45 -3.81 11.91 12.30
N PHE A 46 -2.56 11.57 12.07
CA PHE A 46 -1.81 10.62 12.88
C PHE A 46 -0.77 11.37 13.72
N TYR A 47 -0.75 11.10 14.99
CA TYR A 47 0.20 11.66 15.97
C TYR A 47 1.20 10.58 16.34
N ILE A 48 2.43 10.70 15.88
CA ILE A 48 3.49 9.71 16.08
C ILE A 48 4.54 10.28 17.04
N PRO A 49 4.64 9.76 18.28
CA PRO A 49 5.68 10.19 19.21
C PRO A 49 7.07 9.97 18.59
N THR A 50 7.95 10.96 18.69
CA THR A 50 9.29 10.90 18.06
C THR A 50 10.24 9.90 18.72
N ASP A 51 9.88 9.41 19.90
CA ASP A 51 10.61 8.39 20.69
C ASP A 51 10.00 6.98 20.56
N ASN A 52 8.85 6.83 19.93
CA ASN A 52 8.18 5.53 19.79
C ASN A 52 8.71 4.74 18.58
N GLN A 53 9.78 3.95 18.81
CA GLN A 53 10.43 3.14 17.78
C GLN A 53 9.47 2.16 17.08
N LYS A 54 8.48 1.60 17.81
CA LYS A 54 7.49 0.68 17.23
C LYS A 54 6.58 1.36 16.22
N MET A 55 6.20 2.61 16.45
CA MET A 55 5.41 3.39 15.48
C MET A 55 6.28 3.88 14.33
N LEU A 56 7.48 4.36 14.64
CA LEU A 56 8.43 4.84 13.63
C LEU A 56 8.87 3.73 12.66
N SER A 57 9.03 2.49 13.13
CA SER A 57 9.38 1.36 12.25
C SER A 57 8.31 1.01 11.19
N LYS A 58 7.09 1.54 11.35
CA LYS A 58 6.01 1.41 10.36
C LYS A 58 6.04 2.51 9.29
N ILE A 59 6.96 3.46 9.41
CA ILE A 59 7.10 4.57 8.48
C ILE A 59 8.33 4.33 7.61
N ARG A 60 8.18 4.43 6.29
CA ARG A 60 9.28 4.38 5.34
C ARG A 60 9.17 5.49 4.32
N LYS A 61 10.25 5.78 3.63
CA LYS A 61 10.20 6.63 2.44
C LYS A 61 9.30 6.00 1.39
N ILE A 62 8.64 6.84 0.59
CA ILE A 62 7.96 6.35 -0.62
C ILE A 62 9.01 5.86 -1.62
N LEU A 63 8.56 5.00 -2.53
CA LEU A 63 9.41 4.49 -3.61
C LEU A 63 9.91 5.62 -4.51
N SER A 64 11.06 5.39 -5.16
CA SER A 64 11.48 6.23 -6.28
C SER A 64 10.72 5.83 -7.56
N ARG A 65 10.82 6.67 -8.61
CA ARG A 65 10.24 6.37 -9.91
C ARG A 65 10.83 5.07 -10.49
N GLU A 66 12.13 4.91 -10.38
CA GLU A 66 12.87 3.74 -10.86
C GLU A 66 12.41 2.47 -10.14
N GLU A 67 12.20 2.52 -8.83
CA GLU A 67 11.68 1.39 -8.05
C GLU A 67 10.25 1.01 -8.47
N VAL A 68 9.40 1.98 -8.77
CA VAL A 68 8.05 1.73 -9.31
C VAL A 68 8.13 1.06 -10.67
N ASP A 69 8.97 1.56 -11.58
CA ASP A 69 9.13 1.01 -12.91
C ASP A 69 9.69 -0.44 -12.85
N GLU A 70 10.64 -0.73 -11.94
CA GLU A 70 11.14 -2.09 -11.68
C GLU A 70 10.05 -3.02 -11.15
N ILE A 71 9.21 -2.56 -10.23
CA ILE A 71 8.11 -3.36 -9.71
C ILE A 71 7.11 -3.68 -10.82
N ILE A 72 6.73 -2.70 -11.64
CA ILE A 72 5.83 -2.91 -12.78
C ILE A 72 6.43 -3.94 -13.74
N ALA A 73 7.68 -3.77 -14.14
CA ALA A 73 8.37 -4.71 -15.05
C ALA A 73 8.41 -6.15 -14.50
N SER A 74 8.48 -6.33 -13.19
CA SER A 74 8.51 -7.64 -12.53
C SER A 74 7.13 -8.29 -12.36
N MET A 75 6.03 -7.55 -12.58
CA MET A 75 4.68 -8.06 -12.36
C MET A 75 4.32 -9.32 -13.17
N PRO A 76 4.67 -9.44 -14.47
CA PRO A 76 4.37 -10.65 -15.25
C PRO A 76 4.98 -11.91 -14.64
N ASP A 77 6.22 -11.83 -14.18
CA ASP A 77 6.99 -12.95 -13.64
C ASP A 77 6.69 -13.24 -12.17
N SER A 78 5.96 -12.36 -11.49
CA SER A 78 5.63 -12.57 -10.09
C SER A 78 4.72 -13.78 -9.92
N THR A 79 5.19 -14.79 -9.18
CA THR A 79 4.39 -15.96 -8.83
C THR A 79 3.51 -15.64 -7.63
N ALA A 80 2.24 -16.03 -7.71
CA ALA A 80 1.28 -15.87 -6.63
C ALA A 80 0.44 -17.14 -6.52
N GLY A 81 0.61 -17.87 -5.43
CA GLY A 81 -0.20 -19.04 -5.11
C GLY A 81 -1.44 -18.64 -4.31
N TRP A 82 -2.56 -19.30 -4.55
CA TRP A 82 -3.73 -19.18 -3.72
C TRP A 82 -3.56 -19.99 -2.43
N ILE A 83 -3.89 -19.39 -1.29
CA ILE A 83 -3.90 -20.08 0.01
C ILE A 83 -5.31 -20.60 0.25
N GLU A 84 -5.49 -21.93 0.21
CA GLU A 84 -6.82 -22.58 0.33
C GLU A 84 -7.45 -22.38 1.70
N ASN A 85 -6.66 -22.43 2.77
CA ASN A 85 -7.18 -22.23 4.11
C ASN A 85 -7.55 -20.76 4.36
N ASP A 86 -8.83 -20.50 4.60
CA ASP A 86 -9.38 -19.14 4.76
C ASP A 86 -8.73 -18.36 5.91
N LEU A 87 -8.47 -19.03 7.04
CA LEU A 87 -7.88 -18.37 8.21
C LEU A 87 -6.41 -18.03 7.97
N GLU A 88 -5.66 -18.96 7.40
CA GLU A 88 -4.27 -18.77 7.05
C GLU A 88 -4.12 -17.65 6.02
N ARG A 89 -4.93 -17.69 4.94
CA ARG A 89 -4.97 -16.66 3.90
C ARG A 89 -5.27 -15.28 4.47
N LYS A 90 -6.31 -15.18 5.31
CA LYS A 90 -6.68 -13.94 5.98
C LYS A 90 -5.53 -13.37 6.83
N ASN A 91 -4.86 -14.21 7.60
CA ASN A 91 -3.77 -13.79 8.47
C ASN A 91 -2.54 -13.34 7.65
N GLU A 92 -2.18 -14.10 6.63
CA GLU A 92 -1.03 -13.77 5.78
C GLU A 92 -1.28 -12.49 4.97
N TYR A 93 -2.44 -12.34 4.35
CA TYR A 93 -2.76 -11.13 3.58
C TYR A 93 -2.88 -9.90 4.46
N LYS A 94 -3.44 -10.00 5.66
CA LYS A 94 -3.44 -8.89 6.63
C LYS A 94 -2.03 -8.48 7.04
N LYS A 95 -1.14 -9.43 7.23
CA LYS A 95 0.26 -9.15 7.54
C LYS A 95 0.95 -8.39 6.41
N ILE A 96 0.76 -8.84 5.16
CA ILE A 96 1.32 -8.19 3.97
C ILE A 96 0.75 -6.78 3.80
N ILE A 97 -0.57 -6.61 3.87
CA ILE A 97 -1.24 -5.31 3.78
C ILE A 97 -0.73 -4.39 4.90
N GLY A 98 -0.60 -4.93 6.12
CA GLY A 98 -0.07 -4.20 7.27
C GLY A 98 1.40 -3.78 7.14
N SER A 99 2.19 -4.43 6.30
CA SER A 99 3.58 -4.05 6.02
C SER A 99 3.70 -2.89 5.02
N GLY A 100 2.77 -2.78 4.08
CA GLY A 100 2.82 -1.82 2.99
C GLY A 100 3.93 -2.09 1.96
N ASP A 101 4.46 -3.33 1.91
CA ASP A 101 5.48 -3.72 0.93
C ASP A 101 4.86 -3.94 -0.45
N CYS A 102 5.21 -3.09 -1.42
CA CYS A 102 4.61 -3.09 -2.74
C CYS A 102 4.80 -4.40 -3.51
N LYS A 103 5.97 -5.04 -3.43
CA LYS A 103 6.21 -6.32 -4.11
C LYS A 103 5.32 -7.43 -3.57
N SER A 104 5.12 -7.47 -2.27
CA SER A 104 4.20 -8.42 -1.62
C SER A 104 2.74 -8.08 -1.90
N LEU A 105 2.36 -6.80 -1.94
CA LEU A 105 1.02 -6.35 -2.34
C LEU A 105 0.67 -6.80 -3.76
N VAL A 106 1.61 -6.69 -4.71
CA VAL A 106 1.41 -7.18 -6.09
C VAL A 106 1.07 -8.68 -6.09
N LYS A 107 1.77 -9.49 -5.28
CA LYS A 107 1.48 -10.93 -5.19
C LYS A 107 0.08 -11.21 -4.63
N VAL A 108 -0.34 -10.50 -3.59
CA VAL A 108 -1.69 -10.62 -3.02
C VAL A 108 -2.75 -10.25 -4.06
N ILE A 109 -2.60 -9.12 -4.72
CA ILE A 109 -3.52 -8.64 -5.75
C ILE A 109 -3.63 -9.67 -6.88
N LYS A 110 -2.49 -10.14 -7.40
CA LYS A 110 -2.43 -11.14 -8.46
C LYS A 110 -3.08 -12.46 -8.06
N SER A 111 -2.79 -12.96 -6.85
CA SER A 111 -3.37 -14.19 -6.31
C SER A 111 -4.89 -14.13 -6.24
N ILE A 112 -5.46 -13.03 -5.71
CA ILE A 112 -6.89 -12.86 -5.59
C ILE A 112 -7.55 -12.72 -6.98
N HIS A 113 -6.96 -11.95 -7.90
CA HIS A 113 -7.49 -11.80 -9.27
C HIS A 113 -7.49 -13.11 -10.05
N MET A 114 -6.42 -13.90 -9.97
CA MET A 114 -6.34 -15.21 -10.61
C MET A 114 -7.40 -16.15 -10.08
N HIS A 115 -7.53 -16.24 -8.75
CA HIS A 115 -8.56 -17.07 -8.13
C HIS A 115 -9.98 -16.61 -8.48
N LYS A 116 -10.22 -15.29 -8.50
CA LYS A 116 -11.51 -14.71 -8.91
C LYS A 116 -11.89 -15.12 -10.34
N THR A 117 -10.94 -15.10 -11.26
CA THR A 117 -11.18 -15.54 -12.65
C THR A 117 -11.47 -17.03 -12.71
N GLU A 118 -10.67 -17.86 -12.02
CA GLU A 118 -10.83 -19.31 -11.98
C GLU A 118 -12.19 -19.75 -11.43
N ILE A 119 -12.64 -19.17 -10.30
CA ILE A 119 -13.94 -19.53 -9.72
C ILE A 119 -15.12 -18.98 -10.51
N ALA A 120 -14.94 -17.86 -11.24
CA ALA A 120 -15.99 -17.29 -12.07
C ALA A 120 -16.41 -18.21 -13.23
N GLU A 121 -15.48 -19.02 -13.76
CA GLU A 121 -15.75 -20.05 -14.76
C GLU A 121 -16.77 -21.09 -14.24
N ASN A 122 -16.82 -21.31 -12.93
CA ASN A 122 -17.78 -22.19 -12.25
C ASN A 122 -18.99 -21.43 -11.68
N GLY A 123 -19.22 -20.17 -12.07
CA GLY A 123 -20.33 -19.34 -11.59
C GLY A 123 -20.22 -18.92 -10.11
N LYS A 124 -19.04 -19.06 -9.51
CA LYS A 124 -18.79 -18.69 -8.11
C LYS A 124 -18.25 -17.27 -8.00
N LYS A 125 -18.41 -16.66 -6.82
CA LYS A 125 -17.88 -15.33 -6.48
C LYS A 125 -16.89 -15.43 -5.34
N LEU A 126 -15.98 -14.44 -5.27
CA LEU A 126 -15.09 -14.29 -4.12
C LEU A 126 -15.87 -14.13 -2.81
N HIS A 127 -15.29 -14.61 -1.72
CA HIS A 127 -15.77 -14.29 -0.39
C HIS A 127 -15.59 -12.79 -0.12
N GLN A 128 -16.54 -12.19 0.59
CA GLN A 128 -16.54 -10.76 0.89
C GLN A 128 -15.23 -10.29 1.54
N ILE A 129 -14.63 -11.15 2.37
CA ILE A 129 -13.36 -10.81 3.04
C ILE A 129 -12.19 -10.69 2.04
N ASP A 130 -12.15 -11.56 1.03
CA ASP A 130 -11.12 -11.53 -0.01
C ASP A 130 -11.30 -10.31 -0.91
N GLU A 131 -12.55 -9.92 -1.20
CA GLU A 131 -12.85 -8.67 -1.92
C GLU A 131 -12.38 -7.42 -1.16
N HIS A 132 -12.57 -7.39 0.17
CA HIS A 132 -12.09 -6.28 1.00
C HIS A 132 -10.56 -6.23 1.02
N MET A 133 -9.89 -7.38 1.17
CA MET A 133 -8.42 -7.44 1.15
C MET A 133 -7.85 -7.00 -0.20
N LEU A 134 -8.51 -7.37 -1.31
CA LEU A 134 -8.14 -6.90 -2.65
C LEU A 134 -8.20 -5.38 -2.73
N LYS A 135 -9.31 -4.78 -2.31
CA LYS A 135 -9.49 -3.33 -2.29
C LYS A 135 -8.45 -2.62 -1.43
N ASP A 136 -8.15 -3.17 -0.26
CA ASP A 136 -7.16 -2.60 0.65
C ASP A 136 -5.76 -2.67 0.03
N ALA A 137 -5.37 -3.81 -0.54
CA ALA A 137 -4.09 -3.99 -1.21
C ALA A 137 -3.93 -3.06 -2.43
N GLU A 138 -4.95 -3.00 -3.29
CA GLU A 138 -4.97 -2.10 -4.45
C GLU A 138 -4.92 -0.63 -4.02
N SER A 139 -5.65 -0.27 -2.97
CA SER A 139 -5.67 1.10 -2.45
C SER A 139 -4.29 1.56 -1.99
N LEU A 140 -3.53 0.69 -1.32
CA LEU A 140 -2.17 0.99 -0.87
C LEU A 140 -1.20 1.08 -2.05
N LEU A 141 -1.18 0.07 -2.91
CA LEU A 141 -0.28 0.03 -4.07
C LEU A 141 -0.51 1.21 -5.01
N TYR A 142 -1.76 1.41 -5.43
CA TYR A 142 -2.10 2.47 -6.37
C TYR A 142 -1.95 3.86 -5.74
N GLY A 143 -2.18 4.00 -4.44
CA GLY A 143 -1.96 5.26 -3.73
C GLY A 143 -0.50 5.70 -3.75
N GLU A 144 0.42 4.79 -3.51
CA GLU A 144 1.85 5.08 -3.56
C GLU A 144 2.31 5.33 -5.00
N PHE A 145 1.92 4.47 -5.94
CA PHE A 145 2.27 4.64 -7.35
C PHE A 145 1.73 5.96 -7.92
N ALA A 146 0.49 6.32 -7.61
CA ALA A 146 -0.10 7.60 -8.03
C ALA A 146 0.73 8.80 -7.55
N THR A 147 1.18 8.75 -6.29
CA THR A 147 2.02 9.80 -5.72
C THR A 147 3.37 9.89 -6.41
N VAL A 148 4.04 8.75 -6.61
CA VAL A 148 5.37 8.71 -7.25
C VAL A 148 5.31 9.09 -8.72
N LEU A 149 4.28 8.62 -9.44
CA LEU A 149 4.09 8.89 -10.86
C LEU A 149 3.47 10.27 -11.15
N ASN A 150 2.99 10.95 -10.11
CA ASN A 150 2.26 12.21 -10.19
C ASN A 150 1.03 12.12 -11.13
N ILE A 151 0.25 11.07 -10.99
CA ILE A 151 -1.02 10.81 -11.70
C ILE A 151 -2.14 10.55 -10.70
N LYS A 152 -3.38 10.52 -11.18
CA LYS A 152 -4.51 10.13 -10.33
C LYS A 152 -4.49 8.63 -10.05
N LYS A 153 -5.06 8.24 -8.92
CA LYS A 153 -5.13 6.83 -8.50
C LYS A 153 -5.83 5.94 -9.53
N GLU A 154 -6.87 6.46 -10.16
CA GLU A 154 -7.65 5.79 -11.20
C GLU A 154 -6.85 5.58 -12.50
N GLU A 155 -5.78 6.34 -12.70
CA GLU A 155 -4.91 6.25 -13.87
C GLU A 155 -3.78 5.23 -13.70
N VAL A 156 -3.55 4.73 -12.47
CA VAL A 156 -2.43 3.81 -12.18
C VAL A 156 -2.58 2.49 -12.90
N LEU A 157 -3.74 1.84 -12.81
CA LEU A 157 -3.97 0.55 -13.48
C LEU A 157 -3.87 0.67 -15.01
N PRO A 158 -4.50 1.64 -15.69
CA PRO A 158 -4.27 1.89 -17.12
C PRO A 158 -2.80 2.14 -17.47
N PHE A 159 -2.07 2.86 -16.63
CA PHE A 159 -0.64 3.10 -16.80
C PHE A 159 0.18 1.80 -16.74
N ILE A 160 -0.08 0.94 -15.75
CA ILE A 160 0.58 -0.36 -15.62
C ILE A 160 0.33 -1.22 -16.86
N ILE A 161 -0.92 -1.34 -17.30
CA ILE A 161 -1.29 -2.13 -18.48
C ILE A 161 -0.56 -1.63 -19.73
N LYS A 162 -0.61 -0.33 -19.98
CA LYS A 162 0.08 0.28 -21.13
C LYS A 162 1.59 0.05 -21.09
N THR A 163 2.20 0.12 -19.92
CA THR A 163 3.65 -0.10 -19.75
C THR A 163 4.02 -1.55 -20.06
N LEU A 164 3.22 -2.51 -19.60
CA LEU A 164 3.47 -3.92 -19.84
C LEU A 164 3.19 -4.32 -21.29
N ASP A 165 2.15 -3.78 -21.92
CA ASP A 165 1.84 -4.04 -23.34
C ASP A 165 2.94 -3.48 -24.24
N GLY A 166 3.44 -2.26 -23.95
CA GLY A 166 4.55 -1.67 -24.71
C GLY A 166 5.87 -2.43 -24.58
N ALA A 167 6.11 -3.10 -23.44
CA ALA A 167 7.29 -3.93 -23.25
C ALA A 167 7.21 -5.31 -23.95
N ALA A 168 5.97 -5.75 -24.30
CA ALA A 168 5.78 -7.02 -25.02
C ALA A 168 5.99 -6.87 -26.54
N ASP A 169 6.01 -5.63 -27.06
CA ASP A 169 6.16 -5.30 -28.49
C ASP A 169 7.63 -5.01 -28.88
N GLU A 170 8.57 -5.00 -27.91
CA GLU A 170 10.02 -4.84 -28.13
C GLU A 170 10.75 -6.19 -28.02
#